data_350506267411c76d03a15350911ad410
#
_entry.id   350506267411c76d03a15350911ad410
#
_cell.length_a   1.000
_cell.length_b   1.000
_cell.length_c   1.000
_cell.angle_alpha   90.00
_cell.angle_beta   90.00
_cell.angle_gamma   90.00
#
_symmetry.space_group_name_H-M   'P 1'
#
loop_
_entity.id
_entity.type
_entity.pdbx_description
1 polymer ?
#
loop_
_entity_poly.entity_id
_entity_poly.type
_entity_poly.pdbx_seq_one_letter_code
_entity_poly.pdbx_strand_id
1 'polypeptide(L)'
;MTRRDALYLFYNLMITKNKEGSYYLNVLEPTLSLVNAAGELDRVALINSAMEGPVVAAAGWQSSVPFDAGSATVYRNGAKSSLAAVQNQDVVYWSESMHTLWAYSDKITGTYEAASPSVTSPTSVTVAGKSYTIETTSAAYALSDLGGYQIGDSVTLLLGRSGGVAAVGEAVAADNLIYGVVTKVESTSYDDGKGGTYNARTVTVAGTDGGSYRYQTDNKSLDEGDLVRVNTDGDTIEVKRLTTSTLTGKMSNDGTKLGTYPLADDVQILDTYESCTPIRIYPDRLKGVKFDGNMVRFYALNAQGEISHLILNDVTGDLHQYGVITSVEELDLGTMMGISSSYTYDVGGQKLTFGSTNAIYNLKVGPCQIKMEGPNAVERLYNLSERKLDSVSGSTAVGTNNQKYTLSDNVAVYVYEGGEYQLSSLARISGGNYSLTGWYDKDESAGGRIRVIIAR
;
A
#
# COMPACT_ATOMS: atom_id res chain seq x y z
N MET A 1 -25.81 4.22 -33.44
CA MET A 1 -24.50 4.09 -32.72
C MET A 1 -24.71 4.62 -31.33
N THR A 2 -24.51 3.78 -30.32
CA THR A 2 -24.59 4.17 -28.91
C THR A 2 -23.28 4.85 -28.48
N ARG A 3 -23.26 5.53 -27.30
CA ARG A 3 -22.03 6.07 -26.72
C ARG A 3 -20.97 4.97 -26.51
N ARG A 4 -21.41 3.76 -26.17
CA ARG A 4 -20.55 2.60 -26.00
C ARG A 4 -19.88 2.17 -27.31
N ASP A 5 -20.65 2.14 -28.42
CA ASP A 5 -20.11 1.78 -29.74
C ASP A 5 -19.09 2.82 -30.22
N ALA A 6 -19.33 4.11 -29.95
CA ALA A 6 -18.39 5.18 -30.25
C ALA A 6 -17.09 5.05 -29.44
N LEU A 7 -17.20 4.71 -28.15
CA LEU A 7 -16.03 4.50 -27.30
C LEU A 7 -15.15 3.35 -27.82
N TYR A 8 -15.74 2.22 -28.21
CA TYR A 8 -15.01 1.11 -28.81
C TYR A 8 -14.35 1.49 -30.14
N LEU A 9 -15.04 2.28 -30.95
CA LEU A 9 -14.48 2.74 -32.21
C LEU A 9 -13.24 3.61 -31.99
N PHE A 10 -13.32 4.59 -31.08
CA PHE A 10 -12.19 5.44 -30.73
C PHE A 10 -11.04 4.64 -30.11
N TYR A 11 -11.33 3.73 -29.17
CA TYR A 11 -10.32 2.88 -28.57
C TYR A 11 -9.56 2.07 -29.63
N ASN A 12 -10.29 1.39 -30.53
CA ASN A 12 -9.70 0.60 -31.60
C ASN A 12 -8.87 1.47 -32.57
N LEU A 13 -9.34 2.69 -32.85
CA LEU A 13 -8.59 3.63 -33.70
C LEU A 13 -7.25 4.00 -33.06
N MET A 14 -7.26 4.33 -31.76
CA MET A 14 -6.03 4.75 -31.05
C MET A 14 -4.95 3.69 -31.03
N ILE A 15 -5.31 2.40 -30.93
CA ILE A 15 -4.39 1.27 -30.93
C ILE A 15 -4.16 0.65 -32.33
N THR A 16 -4.68 1.27 -33.38
CA THR A 16 -4.45 0.84 -34.78
C THR A 16 -3.21 1.51 -35.36
N LYS A 17 -2.48 0.80 -36.18
CA LYS A 17 -1.33 1.34 -36.92
C LYS A 17 -1.76 2.18 -38.10
N ASN A 18 -1.11 3.31 -38.29
CA ASN A 18 -1.22 4.13 -39.51
C ASN A 18 -0.47 3.47 -40.68
N LYS A 19 -0.50 4.11 -41.86
CA LYS A 19 0.18 3.61 -43.06
C LYS A 19 1.70 3.50 -42.93
N GLU A 20 2.26 4.22 -41.99
CA GLU A 20 3.71 4.26 -41.68
C GLU A 20 4.11 3.23 -40.63
N GLY A 21 3.14 2.44 -40.11
CA GLY A 21 3.37 1.39 -39.11
C GLY A 21 3.37 1.86 -37.66
N SER A 22 3.13 3.15 -37.39
CA SER A 22 3.06 3.73 -36.05
C SER A 22 1.63 3.71 -35.52
N TYR A 23 1.45 3.45 -34.22
CA TYR A 23 0.13 3.51 -33.57
C TYR A 23 -0.39 4.96 -33.51
N TYR A 24 -1.68 5.16 -33.80
CA TYR A 24 -2.28 6.50 -33.83
C TYR A 24 -2.08 7.26 -32.52
N LEU A 25 -2.25 6.60 -31.37
CA LEU A 25 -2.08 7.24 -30.09
C LEU A 25 -0.63 7.74 -29.87
N ASN A 26 0.36 6.96 -30.30
CA ASN A 26 1.77 7.37 -30.22
C ASN A 26 2.13 8.48 -31.21
N VAL A 27 1.37 8.64 -32.28
CA VAL A 27 1.51 9.76 -33.22
C VAL A 27 0.90 11.04 -32.67
N LEU A 28 -0.24 10.94 -31.98
CA LEU A 28 -0.90 12.08 -31.34
C LEU A 28 -0.11 12.60 -30.14
N GLU A 29 0.51 11.68 -29.39
CA GLU A 29 1.33 11.98 -28.20
C GLU A 29 2.75 11.40 -28.38
N PRO A 30 3.58 11.99 -29.22
CA PRO A 30 4.87 11.41 -29.59
C PRO A 30 5.90 11.37 -28.46
N THR A 31 5.69 12.18 -27.43
CA THR A 31 6.53 12.21 -26.22
C THR A 31 6.24 11.09 -25.22
N LEU A 32 5.06 10.45 -25.36
CA LEU A 32 4.58 9.40 -24.49
C LEU A 32 4.36 8.15 -25.34
N SER A 33 5.12 7.11 -25.13
CA SER A 33 4.94 5.83 -25.85
C SER A 33 3.78 5.05 -25.25
N LEU A 34 2.54 5.52 -25.46
CA LEU A 34 1.31 5.04 -24.80
C LEU A 34 0.82 3.68 -25.32
N VAL A 35 1.30 3.23 -26.49
CA VAL A 35 1.02 1.89 -27.01
C VAL A 35 2.34 1.18 -27.21
N ASN A 36 2.50 0.01 -26.59
CA ASN A 36 3.72 -0.79 -26.65
C ASN A 36 3.87 -1.52 -28.01
N ALA A 37 5.00 -2.18 -28.22
CA ALA A 37 5.28 -2.89 -29.47
C ALA A 37 4.28 -4.04 -29.78
N ALA A 38 3.64 -4.60 -28.76
CA ALA A 38 2.61 -5.63 -28.89
C ALA A 38 1.23 -5.07 -29.27
N GLY A 39 1.07 -3.74 -29.32
CA GLY A 39 -0.20 -3.09 -29.59
C GLY A 39 -1.11 -2.93 -28.38
N GLU A 40 -0.57 -3.06 -27.19
CA GLU A 40 -1.31 -2.90 -25.94
C GLU A 40 -1.14 -1.49 -25.40
N LEU A 41 -2.23 -0.94 -24.86
CA LEU A 41 -2.21 0.36 -24.21
C LEU A 41 -1.45 0.29 -22.88
N ASP A 42 -0.41 1.11 -22.75
CA ASP A 42 0.26 1.35 -21.48
C ASP A 42 -0.62 2.22 -20.57
N ARG A 43 -1.42 1.54 -19.74
CA ARG A 43 -2.36 2.20 -18.83
C ARG A 43 -1.64 3.02 -17.75
N VAL A 44 -0.44 2.60 -17.34
CA VAL A 44 0.34 3.30 -16.32
C VAL A 44 0.86 4.62 -16.90
N ALA A 45 1.46 4.57 -18.09
CA ALA A 45 1.90 5.76 -18.79
C ALA A 45 0.72 6.72 -19.06
N LEU A 46 -0.45 6.19 -19.46
CA LEU A 46 -1.66 6.99 -19.69
C LEU A 46 -2.15 7.68 -18.41
N ILE A 47 -2.23 6.96 -17.29
CA ILE A 47 -2.63 7.54 -16.00
C ILE A 47 -1.62 8.61 -15.57
N ASN A 48 -0.32 8.31 -15.68
CA ASN A 48 0.74 9.26 -15.33
C ASN A 48 0.69 10.53 -16.18
N SER A 49 0.38 10.42 -17.46
CA SER A 49 0.23 11.58 -18.37
C SER A 49 -0.97 12.46 -18.05
N ALA A 50 -2.02 11.88 -17.45
CA ALA A 50 -3.23 12.58 -17.06
C ALA A 50 -3.17 13.15 -15.63
N MET A 51 -2.10 12.87 -14.88
CA MET A 51 -1.90 13.41 -13.54
C MET A 51 -1.35 14.83 -13.60
N GLU A 52 -2.03 15.72 -12.92
CA GLU A 52 -1.64 17.11 -12.66
C GLU A 52 -1.21 17.30 -11.21
N GLY A 53 -0.54 18.42 -10.90
CA GLY A 53 -0.01 18.72 -9.57
C GLY A 53 1.51 18.56 -9.51
N PRO A 54 2.12 18.30 -8.34
CA PRO A 54 1.44 18.00 -7.08
C PRO A 54 1.06 19.22 -6.24
N VAL A 55 0.23 18.98 -5.22
CA VAL A 55 0.01 19.87 -4.08
C VAL A 55 0.33 19.11 -2.79
N VAL A 56 0.89 19.81 -1.81
CA VAL A 56 1.10 19.23 -0.48
C VAL A 56 -0.18 19.40 0.34
N ALA A 57 -0.68 18.31 0.91
CA ALA A 57 -1.85 18.34 1.76
C ALA A 57 -1.55 19.10 3.06
N ALA A 58 -2.24 20.21 3.24
CA ALA A 58 -2.25 21.07 4.43
C ALA A 58 -3.70 21.54 4.65
N ALA A 59 -3.96 22.33 5.67
CA ALA A 59 -5.32 22.85 5.89
C ALA A 59 -5.84 23.58 4.63
N GLY A 60 -6.98 23.14 4.09
CA GLY A 60 -7.61 23.73 2.91
C GLY A 60 -7.01 23.38 1.55
N TRP A 61 -6.11 22.40 1.47
CA TRP A 61 -5.44 21.98 0.22
C TRP A 61 -6.42 21.61 -0.91
N GLN A 62 -7.63 21.18 -0.55
CA GLN A 62 -8.67 20.79 -1.51
C GLN A 62 -9.05 21.92 -2.47
N SER A 63 -8.88 23.17 -2.05
CA SER A 63 -9.15 24.35 -2.91
C SER A 63 -8.16 24.49 -4.08
N SER A 64 -7.04 23.78 -4.04
CA SER A 64 -6.04 23.76 -5.13
C SER A 64 -6.40 22.77 -6.23
N VAL A 65 -7.42 21.90 -6.01
CA VAL A 65 -7.89 20.93 -6.97
C VAL A 65 -9.02 21.57 -7.80
N PRO A 66 -9.05 21.43 -9.14
CA PRO A 66 -10.00 22.14 -10.00
C PRO A 66 -11.44 21.58 -9.97
N PHE A 67 -11.72 20.58 -9.13
CA PHE A 67 -13.04 19.95 -8.97
C PHE A 67 -13.34 19.66 -7.50
N ASP A 68 -14.58 19.24 -7.19
CA ASP A 68 -14.96 18.86 -5.83
C ASP A 68 -14.25 17.60 -5.38
N ALA A 69 -13.25 17.76 -4.51
CA ALA A 69 -12.47 16.67 -3.94
C ALA A 69 -13.33 15.67 -3.14
N GLY A 70 -14.47 16.11 -2.58
CA GLY A 70 -15.37 15.27 -1.79
C GLY A 70 -16.06 14.18 -2.60
N SER A 71 -16.21 14.38 -3.92
CA SER A 71 -16.83 13.42 -4.83
C SER A 71 -15.81 12.59 -5.63
N ALA A 72 -14.51 12.82 -5.45
CA ALA A 72 -13.46 12.16 -6.19
C ALA A 72 -13.24 10.69 -5.78
N THR A 73 -12.74 9.89 -6.71
CA THR A 73 -12.12 8.61 -6.37
C THR A 73 -10.73 8.89 -5.79
N VAL A 74 -10.43 8.34 -4.61
CA VAL A 74 -9.15 8.58 -3.94
C VAL A 74 -8.33 7.29 -3.87
N TYR A 75 -7.06 7.41 -4.22
CA TYR A 75 -6.04 6.39 -3.99
C TYR A 75 -4.96 6.96 -3.07
N ARG A 76 -4.50 6.19 -2.10
CA ARG A 76 -3.37 6.55 -1.25
C ARG A 76 -2.33 5.43 -1.29
N ASN A 77 -1.09 5.77 -1.67
CA ASN A 77 0.00 4.81 -1.89
C ASN A 77 -0.41 3.63 -2.80
N GLY A 78 -1.14 3.94 -3.88
CA GLY A 78 -1.60 2.94 -4.85
C GLY A 78 -2.85 2.16 -4.45
N ALA A 79 -3.30 2.22 -3.21
CA ALA A 79 -4.51 1.54 -2.73
C ALA A 79 -5.73 2.48 -2.76
N LYS A 80 -6.91 1.93 -3.08
CA LYS A 80 -8.17 2.68 -3.01
C LYS A 80 -8.43 3.14 -1.58
N SER A 81 -8.81 4.39 -1.41
CA SER A 81 -8.91 5.05 -0.12
C SER A 81 -10.06 6.06 -0.09
N SER A 82 -10.06 6.96 0.89
CA SER A 82 -11.03 8.04 1.04
C SER A 82 -10.33 9.40 1.19
N LEU A 83 -11.08 10.49 0.98
CA LEU A 83 -10.54 11.83 1.18
C LEU A 83 -10.08 12.06 2.63
N ALA A 84 -10.79 11.49 3.60
CA ALA A 84 -10.41 11.56 5.02
C ALA A 84 -9.10 10.84 5.35
N ALA A 85 -8.65 9.95 4.47
CA ALA A 85 -7.38 9.25 4.62
C ALA A 85 -6.16 10.07 4.18
N VAL A 86 -6.37 11.15 3.42
CA VAL A 86 -5.30 12.07 3.02
C VAL A 86 -4.88 12.89 4.23
N GLN A 87 -3.60 12.83 4.59
CA GLN A 87 -3.07 13.42 5.80
C GLN A 87 -2.21 14.65 5.50
N ASN A 88 -1.93 15.42 6.54
CA ASN A 88 -1.01 16.53 6.44
C ASN A 88 0.34 16.07 5.87
N GLN A 89 0.90 16.86 4.94
CA GLN A 89 2.13 16.57 4.21
C GLN A 89 2.07 15.33 3.28
N ASP A 90 0.91 14.78 2.95
CA ASP A 90 0.81 13.90 1.80
C ASP A 90 1.00 14.71 0.50
N VAL A 91 1.63 14.11 -0.50
CA VAL A 91 1.80 14.69 -1.83
C VAL A 91 0.66 14.24 -2.71
N VAL A 92 -0.19 15.17 -3.14
CA VAL A 92 -1.44 14.87 -3.85
C VAL A 92 -1.36 15.31 -5.30
N TYR A 93 -1.64 14.38 -6.21
CA TYR A 93 -1.87 14.60 -7.63
C TYR A 93 -3.35 14.42 -7.93
N TRP A 94 -3.80 14.97 -9.05
CA TRP A 94 -5.20 14.81 -9.49
C TRP A 94 -5.30 14.64 -10.99
N SER A 95 -6.46 14.20 -11.42
CA SER A 95 -6.90 14.26 -12.82
C SER A 95 -8.34 14.69 -12.85
N GLU A 96 -8.61 15.84 -13.46
CA GLU A 96 -9.98 16.35 -13.63
C GLU A 96 -10.79 15.41 -14.51
N SER A 97 -10.25 14.95 -15.63
CA SER A 97 -10.94 14.06 -16.58
C SER A 97 -11.30 12.70 -15.98
N MET A 98 -10.48 12.18 -15.06
CA MET A 98 -10.71 10.91 -14.36
C MET A 98 -11.46 11.11 -13.04
N HIS A 99 -11.63 12.34 -12.59
CA HIS A 99 -12.21 12.71 -11.30
C HIS A 99 -11.56 11.95 -10.14
N THR A 100 -10.22 11.94 -10.12
CA THR A 100 -9.43 11.06 -9.27
C THR A 100 -8.31 11.83 -8.59
N LEU A 101 -8.05 11.48 -7.33
CA LEU A 101 -6.94 11.96 -6.51
C LEU A 101 -5.99 10.81 -6.18
N TRP A 102 -4.68 11.06 -6.24
CA TRP A 102 -3.63 10.14 -5.81
C TRP A 102 -2.77 10.82 -4.76
N ALA A 103 -2.75 10.28 -3.55
CA ALA A 103 -1.95 10.75 -2.44
C ALA A 103 -0.78 9.81 -2.17
N TYR A 104 0.39 10.38 -1.94
CA TYR A 104 1.62 9.68 -1.59
C TYR A 104 2.12 10.18 -0.25
N SER A 105 2.44 9.27 0.67
CA SER A 105 2.80 9.61 2.05
C SER A 105 4.26 9.37 2.41
N ASP A 106 5.09 8.92 1.45
CA ASP A 106 6.47 8.59 1.72
C ASP A 106 7.29 9.86 2.02
N LYS A 107 8.04 9.79 3.12
CA LYS A 107 8.85 10.91 3.63
C LYS A 107 10.24 10.40 3.98
N ILE A 108 11.24 11.23 3.75
CA ILE A 108 12.62 10.96 4.11
C ILE A 108 13.09 12.11 5.00
N THR A 109 13.38 11.80 6.26
CA THR A 109 13.95 12.77 7.19
C THR A 109 15.41 12.45 7.46
N GLY A 110 16.27 13.46 7.37
CA GLY A 110 17.69 13.29 7.60
C GLY A 110 18.48 14.57 7.28
N THR A 111 19.79 14.50 7.46
CA THR A 111 20.68 15.61 7.10
C THR A 111 20.74 15.78 5.59
N TYR A 112 20.62 17.00 5.11
CA TYR A 112 20.88 17.39 3.73
C TYR A 112 22.39 17.41 3.51
N GLU A 113 22.93 16.42 2.81
CA GLU A 113 24.36 16.14 2.72
C GLU A 113 25.00 16.75 1.46
N ALA A 114 24.29 16.70 0.34
CA ALA A 114 24.79 17.16 -0.95
C ALA A 114 23.70 17.49 -1.95
N ALA A 115 24.01 18.35 -2.91
CA ALA A 115 23.20 18.65 -4.09
C ALA A 115 23.97 18.37 -5.37
N SER A 116 23.30 17.82 -6.38
CA SER A 116 23.90 17.57 -7.69
C SER A 116 23.02 18.16 -8.81
N PRO A 117 23.61 18.76 -9.86
CA PRO A 117 25.05 18.99 -10.10
C PRO A 117 25.65 20.07 -9.23
N SER A 118 24.84 20.94 -8.60
CA SER A 118 25.28 22.00 -7.69
C SER A 118 24.14 22.49 -6.82
N VAL A 119 24.45 23.20 -5.74
CA VAL A 119 23.45 23.87 -4.86
C VAL A 119 22.71 25.01 -5.56
N THR A 120 23.27 25.59 -6.62
CA THR A 120 22.61 26.69 -7.36
C THR A 120 21.51 26.19 -8.31
N SER A 121 21.57 24.92 -8.73
CA SER A 121 20.59 24.32 -9.64
C SER A 121 20.52 22.81 -9.40
N PRO A 122 19.96 22.39 -8.23
CA PRO A 122 19.92 20.98 -7.88
C PRO A 122 18.87 20.24 -8.70
N THR A 123 19.25 19.10 -9.28
CA THR A 123 18.34 18.14 -9.91
C THR A 123 18.20 16.88 -9.08
N SER A 124 19.12 16.68 -8.13
CA SER A 124 19.04 15.64 -7.11
C SER A 124 19.74 16.11 -5.83
N VAL A 125 19.33 15.51 -4.71
CA VAL A 125 19.90 15.80 -3.40
C VAL A 125 20.19 14.48 -2.67
N THR A 126 21.20 14.51 -1.81
CA THR A 126 21.54 13.41 -0.91
C THR A 126 21.03 13.73 0.49
N VAL A 127 20.16 12.88 1.02
CA VAL A 127 19.60 12.97 2.37
C VAL A 127 19.61 11.57 3.00
N ALA A 128 20.05 11.50 4.25
CA ALA A 128 20.18 10.23 4.98
C ALA A 128 20.98 9.17 4.18
N GLY A 129 22.09 9.56 3.54
CA GLY A 129 23.00 8.71 2.79
C GLY A 129 22.46 8.17 1.48
N LYS A 130 21.33 8.69 0.96
CA LYS A 130 20.75 8.26 -0.31
C LYS A 130 20.42 9.46 -1.19
N SER A 131 20.70 9.32 -2.51
CA SER A 131 20.35 10.36 -3.48
C SER A 131 18.90 10.22 -3.96
N TYR A 132 18.21 11.37 -4.04
CA TYR A 132 16.83 11.50 -4.51
C TYR A 132 16.78 12.52 -5.64
N THR A 133 16.15 12.16 -6.75
CA THR A 133 15.88 13.08 -7.87
C THR A 133 14.82 14.11 -7.43
N ILE A 134 14.96 15.35 -7.85
CA ILE A 134 13.96 16.38 -7.57
C ILE A 134 12.88 16.35 -8.67
N GLU A 135 11.62 16.31 -8.27
CA GLU A 135 10.47 16.21 -9.17
C GLU A 135 9.86 17.57 -9.54
N THR A 136 9.95 18.56 -8.65
CA THR A 136 9.31 19.86 -8.82
C THR A 136 10.31 21.03 -8.74
N THR A 137 9.98 22.12 -9.43
CA THR A 137 10.77 23.35 -9.36
C THR A 137 10.71 24.01 -7.98
N SER A 138 9.61 23.85 -7.27
CA SER A 138 9.46 24.36 -5.89
C SER A 138 10.39 23.64 -4.91
N ALA A 139 10.52 22.32 -5.04
CA ALA A 139 11.47 21.54 -4.24
C ALA A 139 12.92 21.90 -4.60
N ALA A 140 13.21 22.05 -5.91
CA ALA A 140 14.54 22.49 -6.36
C ALA A 140 14.91 23.85 -5.79
N TYR A 141 13.97 24.82 -5.80
CA TYR A 141 14.18 26.12 -5.19
C TYR A 141 14.43 26.03 -3.67
N ALA A 142 13.60 25.28 -2.96
CA ALA A 142 13.70 25.14 -1.50
C ALA A 142 15.06 24.57 -1.06
N LEU A 143 15.64 23.67 -1.87
CA LEU A 143 16.92 22.96 -1.62
C LEU A 143 18.11 23.62 -2.32
N SER A 144 17.92 24.76 -2.99
CA SER A 144 19.00 25.53 -3.59
C SER A 144 19.63 26.52 -2.59
N ASP A 145 20.74 27.15 -3.00
CA ASP A 145 21.38 28.25 -2.23
C ASP A 145 20.50 29.48 -2.06
N LEU A 146 19.41 29.60 -2.81
CA LEU A 146 18.39 30.66 -2.67
C LEU A 146 17.21 30.21 -1.77
N GLY A 147 17.14 28.94 -1.43
CA GLY A 147 16.06 28.37 -0.61
C GLY A 147 16.31 28.46 0.89
N GLY A 148 15.36 27.93 1.64
CA GLY A 148 15.42 27.95 3.12
C GLY A 148 16.27 26.86 3.75
N TYR A 149 16.71 25.86 2.97
CA TYR A 149 17.47 24.71 3.49
C TYR A 149 18.88 24.69 2.92
N GLN A 150 19.86 24.50 3.80
CA GLN A 150 21.27 24.47 3.46
C GLN A 150 21.87 23.08 3.72
N ILE A 151 23.01 22.76 3.04
CA ILE A 151 23.76 21.54 3.36
C ILE A 151 24.17 21.56 4.83
N GLY A 152 23.84 20.47 5.54
CA GLY A 152 23.98 20.33 6.99
C GLY A 152 22.67 20.42 7.76
N ASP A 153 21.62 20.99 7.18
CA ASP A 153 20.32 21.10 7.84
C ASP A 153 19.59 19.72 7.89
N SER A 154 18.79 19.54 8.93
CA SER A 154 17.83 18.44 8.98
C SER A 154 16.61 18.80 8.12
N VAL A 155 16.29 17.96 7.14
CA VAL A 155 15.19 18.19 6.21
C VAL A 155 14.25 17.00 6.16
N THR A 156 12.97 17.25 5.85
CA THR A 156 12.00 16.22 5.52
C THR A 156 11.62 16.34 4.05
N LEU A 157 12.05 15.39 3.23
CA LEU A 157 11.67 15.30 1.83
C LEU A 157 10.32 14.61 1.72
N LEU A 158 9.36 15.22 1.03
CA LEU A 158 8.08 14.63 0.69
C LEU A 158 8.19 14.03 -0.71
N LEU A 159 8.03 12.71 -0.81
CA LEU A 159 8.23 12.01 -2.07
C LEU A 159 6.94 11.96 -2.88
N GLY A 160 7.08 12.23 -4.18
CA GLY A 160 5.98 12.18 -5.15
C GLY A 160 5.79 10.78 -5.76
N ARG A 161 4.96 10.73 -6.76
CA ARG A 161 4.55 9.51 -7.49
C ARG A 161 5.70 8.69 -8.07
N SER A 162 6.79 9.33 -8.42
CA SER A 162 7.99 8.68 -8.98
C SER A 162 9.03 8.32 -7.91
N GLY A 163 8.76 8.60 -6.63
CA GLY A 163 9.72 8.50 -5.54
C GLY A 163 10.76 9.63 -5.55
N GLY A 164 10.57 10.66 -6.39
CA GLY A 164 11.35 11.89 -6.40
C GLY A 164 10.84 12.89 -5.37
N VAL A 165 11.65 13.92 -5.09
CA VAL A 165 11.31 14.99 -4.13
C VAL A 165 10.29 15.91 -4.77
N ALA A 166 9.05 15.85 -4.31
CA ALA A 166 7.97 16.73 -4.75
C ALA A 166 7.89 18.02 -3.94
N ALA A 167 8.26 17.96 -2.67
CA ALA A 167 8.33 19.13 -1.80
C ALA A 167 9.29 18.87 -0.62
N VAL A 168 9.65 19.92 0.08
CA VAL A 168 10.31 19.83 1.38
C VAL A 168 9.26 20.16 2.42
N GLY A 169 9.01 19.22 3.31
CA GLY A 169 8.08 19.38 4.41
C GLY A 169 8.71 20.14 5.57
N GLU A 170 7.86 20.77 6.37
CA GLU A 170 8.29 21.22 7.70
C GLU A 170 8.71 19.98 8.53
N ALA A 171 9.69 20.12 9.38
CA ALA A 171 9.97 19.13 10.41
C ALA A 171 8.64 18.86 11.12
N VAL A 172 8.23 17.59 11.21
CA VAL A 172 6.90 17.20 11.71
C VAL A 172 6.70 17.82 13.10
N ALA A 173 6.01 18.94 13.13
CA ALA A 173 5.83 19.74 14.31
C ALA A 173 4.40 19.63 14.80
N ALA A 174 4.00 18.59 15.46
CA ALA A 174 2.91 18.63 16.42
C ALA A 174 3.10 17.61 17.53
N ASP A 175 3.58 16.41 17.19
CA ASP A 175 4.14 15.46 18.16
C ASP A 175 5.41 14.94 17.50
N ASN A 176 6.56 15.38 17.95
CA ASN A 176 7.87 14.94 17.48
C ASN A 176 8.14 13.45 17.73
N LEU A 177 7.07 12.68 17.86
CA LEU A 177 7.05 11.26 18.17
C LEU A 177 6.39 10.47 17.05
N ILE A 178 7.18 9.67 16.34
CA ILE A 178 6.67 8.70 15.37
C ILE A 178 6.68 7.32 16.04
N TYR A 179 5.56 6.65 16.06
CA TYR A 179 5.46 5.25 16.41
C TYR A 179 5.40 4.40 15.15
N GLY A 180 6.11 3.27 15.12
CA GLY A 180 6.14 2.46 13.91
C GLY A 180 6.88 1.14 14.07
N VAL A 181 7.15 0.52 12.92
CA VAL A 181 7.88 -0.75 12.78
C VAL A 181 9.09 -0.53 11.90
N VAL A 182 10.24 -1.08 12.31
CA VAL A 182 11.45 -1.10 11.47
C VAL A 182 11.23 -2.07 10.31
N THR A 183 11.26 -1.55 9.08
CA THR A 183 11.08 -2.35 7.86
C THR A 183 12.39 -2.67 7.17
N LYS A 184 13.46 -1.94 7.48
CA LYS A 184 14.80 -2.19 6.93
C LYS A 184 15.87 -1.66 7.85
N VAL A 185 16.98 -2.41 7.91
CA VAL A 185 18.20 -2.02 8.62
C VAL A 185 19.38 -2.12 7.67
N GLU A 186 20.12 -1.02 7.51
CA GLU A 186 21.26 -0.91 6.60
C GLU A 186 22.46 -0.28 7.30
N SER A 187 23.67 -0.56 6.78
CA SER A 187 24.85 0.26 7.04
C SER A 187 25.03 1.20 5.84
N THR A 188 24.95 2.50 6.09
CA THR A 188 25.01 3.53 5.07
C THR A 188 26.28 4.37 5.26
N SER A 189 26.95 4.72 4.16
CA SER A 189 28.11 5.60 4.18
C SER A 189 27.63 7.05 4.15
N TYR A 190 28.13 7.86 5.06
CA TYR A 190 27.84 9.27 5.20
C TYR A 190 29.11 10.08 5.00
N ASP A 191 28.99 11.29 4.43
CA ASP A 191 30.09 12.26 4.34
C ASP A 191 30.37 12.84 5.75
N ASP A 192 31.64 12.99 6.10
CA ASP A 192 32.08 13.58 7.37
C ASP A 192 32.23 15.09 7.32
N GLY A 193 31.87 15.72 6.19
CA GLY A 193 32.00 17.16 5.95
C GLY A 193 33.46 17.66 5.79
N LYS A 194 34.43 16.74 5.79
CA LYS A 194 35.88 17.02 5.68
C LYS A 194 36.54 16.32 4.50
N GLY A 195 35.71 15.78 3.61
CA GLY A 195 36.15 15.01 2.42
C GLY A 195 36.42 13.53 2.71
N GLY A 196 36.07 13.04 3.87
CA GLY A 196 36.04 11.62 4.24
C GLY A 196 34.62 11.08 4.35
N THR A 197 34.50 9.77 4.57
CA THR A 197 33.22 9.10 4.81
C THR A 197 33.27 8.24 6.08
N TYR A 198 32.14 8.12 6.76
CA TYR A 198 31.96 7.17 7.86
C TYR A 198 30.70 6.32 7.62
N ASN A 199 30.68 5.10 8.16
CA ASN A 199 29.51 4.23 8.09
C ASN A 199 28.68 4.34 9.34
N ALA A 200 27.39 4.59 9.19
CA ALA A 200 26.43 4.57 10.29
C ALA A 200 25.27 3.63 9.99
N ARG A 201 24.66 3.11 11.05
CA ARG A 201 23.44 2.31 10.94
C ARG A 201 22.28 3.21 10.58
N THR A 202 21.50 2.80 9.58
CA THR A 202 20.31 3.47 9.13
C THR A 202 19.13 2.52 9.23
N VAL A 203 18.01 2.99 9.75
CA VAL A 203 16.76 2.24 9.82
C VAL A 203 15.68 2.92 9.01
N THR A 204 14.88 2.12 8.31
CA THR A 204 13.62 2.58 7.69
C THR A 204 12.49 2.17 8.59
N VAL A 205 11.61 3.10 8.93
CA VAL A 205 10.47 2.92 9.83
C VAL A 205 9.18 3.19 9.07
N ALA A 206 8.29 2.22 9.04
CA ALA A 206 6.90 2.47 8.64
C ALA A 206 6.15 3.04 9.85
N GLY A 207 5.75 4.29 9.74
CA GLY A 207 5.02 5.01 10.79
C GLY A 207 3.55 4.62 10.88
N THR A 208 2.95 4.75 12.08
CA THR A 208 1.50 4.53 12.28
C THR A 208 0.64 5.51 11.49
N ASP A 209 1.19 6.64 11.04
CA ASP A 209 0.57 7.58 10.12
C ASP A 209 0.53 7.08 8.66
N GLY A 210 1.22 5.96 8.37
CA GLY A 210 1.36 5.34 7.05
C GLY A 210 2.49 5.94 6.21
N GLY A 211 3.33 6.80 6.80
CA GLY A 211 4.56 7.31 6.19
C GLY A 211 5.71 6.31 6.30
N SER A 212 6.69 6.43 5.41
CA SER A 212 7.97 5.69 5.47
C SER A 212 9.08 6.68 5.76
N TYR A 213 9.84 6.42 6.81
CA TYR A 213 10.84 7.31 7.36
C TYR A 213 12.19 6.63 7.42
N ARG A 214 13.25 7.34 7.08
CA ARG A 214 14.60 6.83 7.12
C ARG A 214 15.45 7.65 8.09
N TYR A 215 16.06 6.97 9.08
CA TYR A 215 16.83 7.61 10.14
C TYR A 215 18.19 6.98 10.34
N GLN A 216 19.20 7.82 10.56
CA GLN A 216 20.46 7.37 11.14
C GLN A 216 20.26 7.07 12.63
N THR A 217 20.89 6.01 13.15
CA THR A 217 20.78 5.64 14.56
C THR A 217 22.06 4.99 15.08
N ASP A 218 22.40 5.31 16.31
CA ASP A 218 23.48 4.64 17.05
C ASP A 218 23.00 3.35 17.75
N ASN A 219 21.71 3.07 17.73
CA ASN A 219 21.12 1.88 18.34
C ASN A 219 21.43 0.62 17.52
N LYS A 220 22.46 -0.12 17.96
CA LYS A 220 22.93 -1.35 17.29
C LYS A 220 22.05 -2.57 17.51
N SER A 221 21.06 -2.49 18.41
CA SER A 221 20.18 -3.61 18.77
C SER A 221 18.87 -3.65 17.99
N LEU A 222 18.64 -2.72 17.08
CA LEU A 222 17.42 -2.70 16.26
C LEU A 222 17.51 -3.70 15.12
N ASP A 223 16.45 -4.45 14.91
CA ASP A 223 16.29 -5.40 13.81
C ASP A 223 14.99 -5.13 13.05
N GLU A 224 14.87 -5.67 11.84
CA GLU A 224 13.62 -5.62 11.06
C GLU A 224 12.49 -6.29 11.85
N GLY A 225 11.31 -5.68 11.86
CA GLY A 225 10.16 -6.10 12.64
C GLY A 225 10.09 -5.47 14.05
N ASP A 226 11.13 -4.79 14.53
CA ASP A 226 11.08 -4.11 15.83
C ASP A 226 10.08 -2.97 15.85
N LEU A 227 9.36 -2.88 16.96
CA LEU A 227 8.52 -1.73 17.26
C LEU A 227 9.39 -0.60 17.81
N VAL A 228 9.22 0.59 17.26
CA VAL A 228 10.03 1.74 17.64
C VAL A 228 9.20 3.00 17.86
N ARG A 229 9.74 3.85 18.74
CA ARG A 229 9.38 5.26 18.84
C ARG A 229 10.56 6.08 18.38
N VAL A 230 10.32 6.98 17.44
CA VAL A 230 11.30 7.94 16.97
C VAL A 230 10.94 9.30 17.54
N ASN A 231 11.89 9.93 18.20
CA ASN A 231 11.79 11.32 18.62
C ASN A 231 12.66 12.16 17.70
N THR A 232 12.04 13.14 17.06
CA THR A 232 12.71 14.10 16.15
C THR A 232 12.79 15.49 16.75
N ASP A 233 12.54 15.64 18.07
CA ASP A 233 12.67 16.90 18.77
C ASP A 233 14.13 17.15 19.13
N GLY A 234 14.64 18.32 18.72
CA GLY A 234 16.03 18.74 18.97
C GLY A 234 17.00 18.40 17.83
N ASP A 235 18.29 18.58 18.12
CA ASP A 235 19.39 18.42 17.16
C ASP A 235 19.73 16.96 16.82
N THR A 236 19.14 16.00 17.55
CA THR A 236 19.43 14.56 17.39
C THR A 236 18.17 13.74 17.28
N ILE A 237 18.14 12.85 16.28
CA ILE A 237 17.06 11.87 16.10
C ILE A 237 17.32 10.69 17.02
N GLU A 238 16.36 10.39 17.89
CA GLU A 238 16.44 9.26 18.83
C GLU A 238 15.49 8.14 18.42
N VAL A 239 16.00 6.96 18.07
CA VAL A 239 15.21 5.77 17.75
C VAL A 239 15.30 4.78 18.92
N LYS A 240 14.17 4.62 19.61
CA LYS A 240 14.05 3.70 20.75
C LYS A 240 13.16 2.52 20.43
N ARG A 241 13.61 1.30 20.77
CA ARG A 241 12.78 0.09 20.74
C ARG A 241 11.65 0.22 21.78
N LEU A 242 10.44 -0.16 21.37
CA LEU A 242 9.27 -0.26 22.25
C LEU A 242 9.12 -1.68 22.79
N THR A 243 8.54 -1.77 23.97
CA THR A 243 8.06 -3.04 24.50
C THR A 243 6.67 -3.33 23.96
N THR A 244 6.39 -4.58 23.62
CA THR A 244 5.06 -5.01 23.23
C THR A 244 4.05 -4.77 24.34
N SER A 245 2.86 -4.31 23.99
CA SER A 245 1.73 -4.16 24.89
C SER A 245 0.50 -4.81 24.29
N THR A 246 -0.21 -5.59 25.08
CA THR A 246 -1.41 -6.31 24.62
C THR A 246 -2.68 -5.57 25.04
N LEU A 247 -3.69 -5.65 24.17
CA LEU A 247 -5.02 -5.11 24.43
C LEU A 247 -6.05 -6.10 23.93
N THR A 248 -7.06 -6.36 24.74
CA THR A 248 -8.18 -7.24 24.39
C THR A 248 -9.50 -6.49 24.44
N GLY A 249 -10.48 -6.92 23.69
CA GLY A 249 -11.80 -6.33 23.69
C GLY A 249 -12.45 -6.37 22.33
N LYS A 250 -13.57 -5.68 22.19
CA LYS A 250 -14.25 -5.55 20.90
C LYS A 250 -14.19 -4.12 20.42
N MET A 251 -13.87 -3.95 19.14
CA MET A 251 -14.08 -2.66 18.47
C MET A 251 -15.59 -2.38 18.39
N SER A 252 -15.99 -1.21 18.85
CA SER A 252 -17.40 -0.79 18.78
C SER A 252 -17.90 -0.75 17.33
N ASN A 253 -19.21 -0.88 17.15
CA ASN A 253 -19.80 -0.90 15.81
C ASN A 253 -19.77 0.48 15.10
N ASP A 254 -19.54 1.54 15.86
CA ASP A 254 -19.31 2.89 15.34
C ASP A 254 -17.82 3.19 15.08
N GLY A 255 -16.91 2.32 15.56
CA GLY A 255 -15.47 2.48 15.39
C GLY A 255 -14.82 3.45 16.37
N THR A 256 -15.51 3.84 17.45
CA THR A 256 -15.01 4.89 18.36
C THR A 256 -14.31 4.37 19.60
N LYS A 257 -14.42 3.04 19.89
CA LYS A 257 -13.85 2.43 21.11
C LYS A 257 -13.30 1.04 20.83
N LEU A 258 -12.17 0.72 21.45
CA LEU A 258 -11.62 -0.63 21.51
C LEU A 258 -11.64 -1.12 22.98
N GLY A 259 -12.50 -2.09 23.29
CA GLY A 259 -12.72 -2.52 24.65
C GLY A 259 -13.28 -1.38 25.51
N THR A 260 -12.52 -0.98 26.53
CA THR A 260 -12.88 0.13 27.43
C THR A 260 -12.26 1.47 27.01
N TYR A 261 -11.31 1.48 26.08
CA TYR A 261 -10.61 2.69 25.68
C TYR A 261 -11.30 3.37 24.49
N PRO A 262 -11.60 4.68 24.56
CA PRO A 262 -11.97 5.44 23.38
C PRO A 262 -10.79 5.56 22.42
N LEU A 263 -11.07 5.75 21.15
CA LEU A 263 -10.08 6.10 20.15
C LEU A 263 -10.02 7.62 20.01
N ALA A 264 -8.84 8.18 19.88
CA ALA A 264 -8.68 9.59 19.49
C ALA A 264 -9.25 9.82 18.08
N ASP A 265 -9.73 11.02 17.80
CA ASP A 265 -10.29 11.37 16.48
C ASP A 265 -9.27 11.21 15.35
N ASP A 266 -7.98 11.42 15.64
CA ASP A 266 -6.85 11.31 14.74
C ASP A 266 -6.06 10.00 14.90
N VAL A 267 -6.64 8.99 15.55
CA VAL A 267 -5.98 7.72 15.85
C VAL A 267 -5.24 7.15 14.63
N GLN A 268 -4.01 6.74 14.87
CA GLN A 268 -3.14 6.16 13.87
C GLN A 268 -3.02 4.66 14.09
N ILE A 269 -3.42 3.87 13.09
CA ILE A 269 -3.46 2.42 13.18
C ILE A 269 -2.65 1.79 12.05
N LEU A 270 -1.70 0.91 12.40
CA LEU A 270 -0.86 0.18 11.47
C LEU A 270 -1.11 -1.33 11.64
N ASP A 271 -1.43 -2.04 10.57
CA ASP A 271 -1.44 -3.50 10.58
C ASP A 271 -0.11 -4.03 10.03
N THR A 272 0.48 -5.02 10.71
CA THR A 272 1.83 -5.51 10.43
C THR A 272 1.84 -7.04 10.46
N TYR A 273 2.74 -7.65 9.69
CA TYR A 273 3.01 -9.08 9.77
C TYR A 273 4.41 -9.38 9.23
N GLU A 274 5.26 -10.05 10.03
CA GLU A 274 6.62 -10.42 9.66
C GLU A 274 7.36 -9.28 8.92
N SER A 275 7.99 -9.58 7.78
CA SER A 275 8.64 -8.59 6.92
C SER A 275 7.73 -8.04 5.81
N CYS A 276 6.41 -8.27 5.88
CA CYS A 276 5.45 -7.65 4.95
C CYS A 276 5.48 -6.13 5.08
N THR A 277 5.21 -5.44 3.97
CA THR A 277 5.04 -3.98 4.02
C THR A 277 3.85 -3.64 4.91
N PRO A 278 4.05 -2.94 6.05
CA PRO A 278 2.95 -2.55 6.92
C PRO A 278 1.94 -1.66 6.21
N ILE A 279 0.67 -1.78 6.58
CA ILE A 279 -0.40 -0.98 5.99
C ILE A 279 -1.11 -0.13 7.04
N ARG A 280 -1.35 1.13 6.70
CA ARG A 280 -2.22 2.01 7.48
C ARG A 280 -3.67 1.57 7.30
N ILE A 281 -4.37 1.42 8.40
CA ILE A 281 -5.82 1.15 8.41
C ILE A 281 -6.56 2.18 9.24
N TYR A 282 -7.89 2.21 9.11
CA TYR A 282 -8.76 3.16 9.78
C TYR A 282 -9.76 2.44 10.68
N PRO A 283 -10.32 3.10 11.71
CA PRO A 283 -11.25 2.48 12.64
C PRO A 283 -12.42 1.75 11.97
N ASP A 284 -12.90 2.25 10.85
CA ASP A 284 -13.99 1.65 10.08
C ASP A 284 -13.68 0.22 9.61
N ARG A 285 -12.40 -0.07 9.34
CA ARG A 285 -11.93 -1.40 8.92
C ARG A 285 -12.04 -2.44 10.04
N LEU A 286 -12.05 -1.98 11.28
CA LEU A 286 -12.02 -2.80 12.49
C LEU A 286 -13.37 -2.92 13.20
N LYS A 287 -14.44 -2.26 12.72
CA LYS A 287 -15.77 -2.27 13.33
C LYS A 287 -16.23 -3.69 13.63
N GLY A 288 -16.60 -3.94 14.87
CA GLY A 288 -17.12 -5.23 15.32
C GLY A 288 -16.07 -6.33 15.55
N VAL A 289 -14.80 -6.08 15.23
CA VAL A 289 -13.70 -7.04 15.43
C VAL A 289 -13.48 -7.29 16.92
N LYS A 290 -13.32 -8.55 17.29
CA LYS A 290 -12.97 -9.00 18.64
C LYS A 290 -11.47 -9.23 18.70
N PHE A 291 -10.79 -8.44 19.50
CA PHE A 291 -9.36 -8.50 19.69
C PHE A 291 -9.00 -9.46 20.82
N ASP A 292 -8.08 -10.37 20.55
CA ASP A 292 -7.36 -11.16 21.56
C ASP A 292 -5.95 -10.58 21.80
N GLY A 293 -5.25 -11.15 22.80
CA GLY A 293 -3.96 -10.63 23.21
C GLY A 293 -2.83 -10.72 22.17
N ASN A 294 -3.01 -11.48 21.08
CA ASN A 294 -2.02 -11.65 20.02
C ASN A 294 -2.22 -10.69 18.85
N MET A 295 -3.39 -10.06 18.77
CA MET A 295 -3.77 -9.17 17.68
C MET A 295 -3.24 -7.75 17.83
N VAL A 296 -2.79 -7.36 19.04
CA VAL A 296 -2.21 -6.03 19.32
C VAL A 296 -0.76 -6.21 19.73
N ARG A 297 0.13 -5.54 19.03
CA ARG A 297 1.58 -5.50 19.32
C ARG A 297 1.93 -4.32 20.21
N PHE A 298 1.26 -3.17 20.01
CA PHE A 298 1.51 -1.95 20.76
C PHE A 298 0.31 -1.00 20.68
N TYR A 299 0.11 -0.24 21.75
CA TYR A 299 -0.79 0.92 21.74
C TYR A 299 -0.23 2.03 22.63
N ALA A 300 -0.54 3.28 22.28
CA ALA A 300 -0.24 4.45 23.09
C ALA A 300 -1.53 5.22 23.36
N LEU A 301 -1.58 5.84 24.53
CA LEU A 301 -2.69 6.71 24.94
C LEU A 301 -2.24 8.17 24.89
N ASN A 302 -3.14 9.07 24.48
CA ASN A 302 -2.96 10.50 24.61
C ASN A 302 -3.22 10.97 26.06
N ALA A 303 -3.10 12.26 26.32
CA ALA A 303 -3.32 12.86 27.64
C ALA A 303 -4.77 12.71 28.16
N GLN A 304 -5.71 12.45 27.26
CA GLN A 304 -7.12 12.21 27.56
C GLN A 304 -7.44 10.75 27.92
N GLY A 305 -6.43 9.86 27.79
CA GLY A 305 -6.58 8.41 28.01
C GLY A 305 -7.22 7.68 26.82
N GLU A 306 -7.19 8.27 25.64
CA GLU A 306 -7.69 7.69 24.41
C GLU A 306 -6.55 7.04 23.63
N ILE A 307 -6.83 5.96 22.89
CA ILE A 307 -5.84 5.33 22.01
C ILE A 307 -5.52 6.28 20.86
N SER A 308 -4.29 6.79 20.84
CA SER A 308 -3.78 7.66 19.76
C SER A 308 -3.00 6.87 18.70
N HIS A 309 -2.31 5.80 19.10
CA HIS A 309 -1.53 4.95 18.20
C HIS A 309 -1.80 3.48 18.50
N LEU A 310 -1.92 2.67 17.45
CA LEU A 310 -2.19 1.24 17.56
C LEU A 310 -1.42 0.48 16.49
N ILE A 311 -0.62 -0.51 16.89
CA ILE A 311 0.09 -1.41 15.97
C ILE A 311 -0.44 -2.82 16.16
N LEU A 312 -0.95 -3.38 15.09
CA LEU A 312 -1.64 -4.66 15.04
C LEU A 312 -0.76 -5.76 14.42
N ASN A 313 -1.20 -7.00 14.58
CA ASN A 313 -0.54 -8.20 14.08
C ASN A 313 -1.53 -9.00 13.21
N ASP A 314 -1.48 -8.79 11.89
CA ASP A 314 -2.29 -9.48 10.87
C ASP A 314 -3.80 -9.53 11.21
N VAL A 315 -4.33 -8.41 11.71
CA VAL A 315 -5.74 -8.37 12.09
C VAL A 315 -6.64 -8.33 10.87
N THR A 316 -6.24 -7.58 9.86
CA THR A 316 -7.10 -7.39 8.68
C THR A 316 -6.96 -8.49 7.64
N GLY A 317 -5.81 -9.18 7.55
CA GLY A 317 -5.47 -10.08 6.45
C GLY A 317 -5.18 -9.35 5.13
N ASP A 318 -5.23 -8.02 5.12
CA ASP A 318 -5.03 -7.20 3.91
C ASP A 318 -3.55 -7.14 3.47
N LEU A 319 -2.64 -7.66 4.30
CA LEU A 319 -1.20 -7.81 4.03
C LEU A 319 -0.88 -9.00 3.09
N HIS A 320 -1.85 -9.86 2.82
CA HIS A 320 -1.69 -11.09 2.05
C HIS A 320 -2.33 -10.99 0.68
N GLN A 321 -1.96 -11.91 -0.22
CA GLN A 321 -2.57 -12.01 -1.54
C GLN A 321 -3.66 -13.08 -1.54
N TYR A 322 -4.57 -12.99 -2.51
CA TYR A 322 -5.70 -13.89 -2.64
C TYR A 322 -5.93 -14.25 -4.10
N GLY A 323 -6.19 -15.54 -4.35
CA GLY A 323 -6.34 -16.04 -5.71
C GLY A 323 -6.93 -17.45 -5.71
N VAL A 324 -6.55 -18.24 -6.71
CA VAL A 324 -7.04 -19.61 -6.88
C VAL A 324 -5.89 -20.58 -7.14
N ILE A 325 -5.85 -21.71 -6.43
CA ILE A 325 -4.97 -22.84 -6.76
C ILE A 325 -5.57 -23.53 -7.98
N THR A 326 -4.78 -23.68 -9.03
CA THR A 326 -5.19 -24.30 -10.32
C THR A 326 -4.65 -25.70 -10.51
N SER A 327 -3.55 -26.08 -9.83
CA SER A 327 -2.98 -27.42 -9.86
C SER A 327 -2.35 -27.76 -8.51
N VAL A 328 -2.45 -29.01 -8.13
CA VAL A 328 -1.88 -29.58 -6.90
C VAL A 328 -1.11 -30.85 -7.29
N GLU A 329 0.17 -30.87 -6.96
CA GLU A 329 1.07 -31.99 -7.12
C GLU A 329 1.70 -32.29 -5.76
N GLU A 330 1.31 -33.40 -5.15
CA GLU A 330 1.84 -33.85 -3.87
C GLU A 330 2.38 -35.25 -4.01
N LEU A 331 3.63 -35.47 -3.64
CA LEU A 331 4.32 -36.72 -3.74
C LEU A 331 4.86 -37.13 -2.36
N ASP A 332 4.37 -38.24 -1.86
CA ASP A 332 4.89 -38.89 -0.66
C ASP A 332 5.48 -40.24 -1.03
N LEU A 333 6.78 -40.33 -1.10
CA LEU A 333 7.53 -41.54 -1.41
C LEU A 333 7.98 -42.30 -0.15
N GLY A 334 7.48 -41.87 1.02
CA GLY A 334 7.83 -42.44 2.32
C GLY A 334 9.18 -41.92 2.87
N THR A 335 9.53 -42.41 4.05
CA THR A 335 10.69 -41.89 4.84
C THR A 335 12.05 -42.04 4.19
N MET A 336 12.18 -42.93 3.18
CA MET A 336 13.47 -43.15 2.49
C MET A 336 13.63 -42.35 1.18
N MET A 337 12.54 -41.92 0.56
CA MET A 337 12.54 -41.27 -0.75
C MET A 337 12.05 -39.82 -0.71
N GLY A 338 11.63 -39.34 0.46
CA GLY A 338 11.25 -37.96 0.69
C GLY A 338 9.80 -37.62 0.32
N ILE A 339 9.39 -36.42 0.67
CA ILE A 339 8.10 -35.82 0.33
C ILE A 339 8.34 -34.51 -0.44
N SER A 340 7.46 -34.22 -1.37
CA SER A 340 7.49 -32.94 -2.07
C SER A 340 6.09 -32.47 -2.43
N SER A 341 5.93 -31.19 -2.60
CA SER A 341 4.69 -30.59 -3.07
C SER A 341 4.96 -29.43 -4.02
N SER A 342 4.05 -29.23 -4.96
CA SER A 342 4.05 -28.11 -5.89
C SER A 342 2.60 -27.68 -6.14
N TYR A 343 2.33 -26.40 -5.96
CA TYR A 343 0.99 -25.82 -6.10
C TYR A 343 1.09 -24.68 -7.11
N THR A 344 0.41 -24.83 -8.25
CA THR A 344 0.26 -23.72 -9.19
C THR A 344 -0.97 -22.92 -8.78
N TYR A 345 -0.84 -21.62 -8.69
CA TYR A 345 -1.91 -20.71 -8.32
C TYR A 345 -1.93 -19.48 -9.22
N ASP A 346 -3.09 -18.86 -9.34
CA ASP A 346 -3.34 -17.63 -10.09
C ASP A 346 -3.68 -16.50 -9.13
N VAL A 347 -2.98 -15.38 -9.27
CA VAL A 347 -3.27 -14.12 -8.59
C VAL A 347 -3.40 -13.02 -9.65
N GLY A 348 -4.60 -12.47 -9.81
CA GLY A 348 -4.84 -11.38 -10.75
C GLY A 348 -4.52 -11.73 -12.22
N GLY A 349 -4.63 -13.00 -12.60
CA GLY A 349 -4.32 -13.50 -13.94
C GLY A 349 -2.86 -13.92 -14.15
N GLN A 350 -2.02 -13.82 -13.12
CA GLN A 350 -0.64 -14.31 -13.14
C GLN A 350 -0.56 -15.69 -12.51
N LYS A 351 -0.04 -16.66 -13.26
CA LYS A 351 0.23 -18.02 -12.76
C LYS A 351 1.59 -18.08 -12.10
N LEU A 352 1.60 -18.49 -10.83
CA LEU A 352 2.78 -18.63 -9.99
C LEU A 352 2.82 -20.03 -9.39
N THR A 353 3.96 -20.43 -8.83
CA THR A 353 4.14 -21.74 -8.20
C THR A 353 4.71 -21.57 -6.80
N PHE A 354 4.15 -22.31 -5.85
CA PHE A 354 4.68 -22.48 -4.50
C PHE A 354 4.93 -23.95 -4.25
N GLY A 355 6.08 -24.33 -3.72
CA GLY A 355 6.42 -25.73 -3.48
C GLY A 355 7.37 -25.93 -2.32
N SER A 356 7.45 -27.18 -1.89
CA SER A 356 8.36 -27.63 -0.84
C SER A 356 8.94 -28.99 -1.20
N THR A 357 10.21 -29.19 -0.86
CA THR A 357 10.90 -30.48 -1.03
C THR A 357 10.85 -31.36 0.22
N ASN A 358 10.20 -30.90 1.29
CA ASN A 358 10.17 -31.55 2.59
C ASN A 358 8.82 -31.43 3.33
N ALA A 359 7.78 -30.91 2.65
CA ALA A 359 6.45 -30.77 3.25
C ALA A 359 5.34 -30.95 2.20
N ILE A 360 4.21 -31.49 2.66
CA ILE A 360 2.92 -31.56 1.97
C ILE A 360 1.91 -30.76 2.80
N TYR A 361 1.13 -29.90 2.14
CA TYR A 361 0.20 -28.98 2.80
C TYR A 361 -1.26 -29.43 2.69
N ASN A 362 -1.55 -30.52 1.96
CA ASN A 362 -2.89 -31.05 1.76
C ASN A 362 -3.89 -30.05 1.21
N LEU A 363 -3.44 -29.24 0.25
CA LEU A 363 -4.27 -28.21 -0.36
C LEU A 363 -5.14 -28.80 -1.48
N LYS A 364 -6.22 -28.08 -1.79
CA LYS A 364 -7.14 -28.42 -2.87
C LYS A 364 -7.15 -27.31 -3.92
N VAL A 365 -7.41 -27.72 -5.17
CA VAL A 365 -7.73 -26.77 -6.24
C VAL A 365 -8.92 -25.91 -5.81
N GLY A 366 -8.80 -24.59 -5.93
CA GLY A 366 -9.81 -23.64 -5.52
C GLY A 366 -9.25 -22.38 -4.86
N PRO A 367 -10.13 -21.50 -4.37
CA PRO A 367 -9.72 -20.23 -3.76
C PRO A 367 -8.79 -20.40 -2.57
N CYS A 368 -7.76 -19.55 -2.55
CA CYS A 368 -6.71 -19.58 -1.54
C CYS A 368 -6.27 -18.19 -1.07
N GLN A 369 -5.74 -18.18 0.14
CA GLN A 369 -4.88 -17.14 0.66
C GLN A 369 -3.42 -17.53 0.34
N ILE A 370 -2.68 -16.58 -0.19
CA ILE A 370 -1.23 -16.63 -0.34
C ILE A 370 -0.68 -15.81 0.82
N LYS A 371 -0.31 -16.52 1.91
CA LYS A 371 0.23 -15.86 3.09
C LYS A 371 1.66 -15.43 2.81
N MET A 372 1.90 -14.14 2.94
CA MET A 372 3.19 -13.53 2.68
C MET A 372 3.99 -13.40 3.99
N GLU A 373 5.29 -13.60 3.92
CA GLU A 373 6.24 -13.28 5.00
C GLU A 373 7.12 -12.08 4.67
N GLY A 374 6.94 -11.52 3.47
CA GLY A 374 7.64 -10.34 2.99
C GLY A 374 7.06 -9.84 1.67
N PRO A 375 7.56 -8.74 1.10
CA PRO A 375 6.98 -8.13 -0.11
C PRO A 375 6.90 -9.08 -1.32
N ASN A 376 7.85 -10.02 -1.44
CA ASN A 376 7.94 -10.98 -2.55
C ASN A 376 8.17 -12.42 -2.06
N ALA A 377 7.96 -12.68 -0.78
CA ALA A 377 8.19 -13.99 -0.18
C ALA A 377 6.86 -14.59 0.30
N VAL A 378 6.57 -15.79 -0.18
CA VAL A 378 5.38 -16.56 0.21
C VAL A 378 5.74 -17.49 1.35
N GLU A 379 5.11 -17.29 2.51
CA GLU A 379 5.23 -18.19 3.65
C GLU A 379 4.51 -19.53 3.36
N ARG A 380 3.24 -19.42 2.97
CA ARG A 380 2.39 -20.61 2.77
C ARG A 380 1.09 -20.26 2.04
N LEU A 381 0.49 -21.27 1.44
CA LEU A 381 -0.88 -21.22 0.91
C LEU A 381 -1.88 -21.83 1.90
N TYR A 382 -3.10 -21.30 1.94
CA TYR A 382 -4.24 -21.81 2.69
C TYR A 382 -5.48 -21.83 1.81
N ASN A 383 -6.27 -22.91 1.82
CA ASN A 383 -7.59 -22.88 1.21
C ASN A 383 -8.52 -21.95 2.02
N LEU A 384 -9.34 -21.18 1.33
CA LEU A 384 -10.35 -20.32 1.93
C LEU A 384 -11.62 -21.10 2.29
N SER A 385 -12.42 -20.54 3.19
CA SER A 385 -13.75 -21.02 3.52
C SER A 385 -14.80 -20.42 2.61
N GLU A 386 -15.86 -21.17 2.27
CA GLU A 386 -16.89 -20.73 1.31
C GLU A 386 -18.19 -20.25 1.97
N ARG A 387 -18.90 -19.36 1.27
CA ARG A 387 -20.27 -18.94 1.55
C ARG A 387 -21.04 -18.76 0.24
N LYS A 388 -22.22 -19.34 0.14
CA LYS A 388 -23.11 -19.11 -1.00
C LYS A 388 -23.67 -17.69 -0.95
N LEU A 389 -23.66 -17.01 -2.09
CA LEU A 389 -24.14 -15.65 -2.24
C LEU A 389 -25.33 -15.58 -3.18
N ASP A 390 -26.33 -14.78 -2.83
CA ASP A 390 -27.44 -14.44 -3.71
C ASP A 390 -27.09 -13.27 -4.64
N SER A 391 -26.32 -12.29 -4.12
CA SER A 391 -25.95 -11.11 -4.90
C SER A 391 -24.70 -10.44 -4.37
N VAL A 392 -24.08 -9.61 -5.24
CA VAL A 392 -22.98 -8.71 -4.91
C VAL A 392 -23.27 -7.33 -5.46
N SER A 393 -23.00 -6.28 -4.66
CA SER A 393 -23.19 -4.89 -5.07
C SER A 393 -22.25 -3.99 -4.30
N GLY A 394 -21.43 -3.20 -5.01
CA GLY A 394 -20.42 -2.33 -4.40
C GLY A 394 -19.46 -3.13 -3.52
N SER A 395 -19.35 -2.77 -2.25
CA SER A 395 -18.50 -3.42 -1.25
C SER A 395 -19.22 -4.49 -0.41
N THR A 396 -20.45 -4.90 -0.81
CA THR A 396 -21.29 -5.80 -0.02
C THR A 396 -21.72 -7.01 -0.83
N ALA A 397 -21.71 -8.19 -0.20
CA ALA A 397 -22.36 -9.39 -0.68
C ALA A 397 -23.54 -9.78 0.22
N VAL A 398 -24.58 -10.35 -0.35
CA VAL A 398 -25.73 -10.91 0.38
C VAL A 398 -25.68 -12.42 0.25
N GLY A 399 -25.65 -13.11 1.38
CA GLY A 399 -25.71 -14.57 1.42
C GLY A 399 -27.13 -15.11 1.29
N THR A 400 -27.25 -16.39 0.96
CA THR A 400 -28.54 -17.10 0.84
C THR A 400 -29.38 -17.12 2.13
N ASN A 401 -28.78 -16.71 3.25
CA ASN A 401 -29.42 -16.51 4.54
C ASN A 401 -29.84 -15.04 4.80
N ASN A 402 -29.80 -14.17 3.77
CA ASN A 402 -30.02 -12.74 3.86
C ASN A 402 -28.98 -11.97 4.73
N GLN A 403 -27.92 -12.63 5.16
CA GLN A 403 -26.84 -11.98 5.89
C GLN A 403 -25.98 -11.18 4.93
N LYS A 404 -25.63 -9.94 5.32
CA LYS A 404 -24.69 -9.10 4.57
C LYS A 404 -23.27 -9.39 4.99
N TYR A 405 -22.37 -9.43 4.01
CA TYR A 405 -20.93 -9.63 4.17
C TYR A 405 -20.18 -8.54 3.47
N THR A 406 -19.05 -8.16 4.03
CA THR A 406 -18.19 -7.13 3.45
C THR A 406 -17.21 -7.76 2.46
N LEU A 407 -17.11 -7.19 1.28
CA LEU A 407 -16.07 -7.55 0.31
C LEU A 407 -14.76 -6.87 0.68
N SER A 408 -13.63 -7.54 0.40
CA SER A 408 -12.32 -6.90 0.40
C SER A 408 -12.27 -5.81 -0.67
N ASP A 409 -11.55 -4.72 -0.40
CA ASP A 409 -11.35 -3.65 -1.38
C ASP A 409 -10.64 -4.16 -2.64
N ASN A 410 -9.82 -5.22 -2.49
CA ASN A 410 -9.12 -5.93 -3.55
C ASN A 410 -9.70 -7.35 -3.76
N VAL A 411 -11.04 -7.51 -3.72
CA VAL A 411 -11.67 -8.80 -3.93
C VAL A 411 -11.33 -9.35 -5.32
N ALA A 412 -10.77 -10.56 -5.38
CA ALA A 412 -10.49 -11.25 -6.63
C ALA A 412 -11.77 -11.94 -7.15
N VAL A 413 -12.05 -11.78 -8.44
CA VAL A 413 -13.27 -12.35 -9.06
C VAL A 413 -12.87 -13.26 -10.20
N TYR A 414 -13.35 -14.49 -10.17
CA TYR A 414 -13.13 -15.47 -11.23
C TYR A 414 -14.45 -16.07 -11.71
N VAL A 415 -14.53 -16.31 -13.02
CA VAL A 415 -15.55 -17.20 -13.61
C VAL A 415 -14.95 -18.59 -13.75
N TYR A 416 -15.65 -19.59 -13.26
CA TYR A 416 -15.24 -21.01 -13.39
C TYR A 416 -16.09 -21.68 -14.47
N GLU A 417 -15.47 -21.95 -15.61
CA GLU A 417 -16.12 -22.55 -16.78
C GLU A 417 -15.17 -23.54 -17.45
N GLY A 418 -15.70 -24.67 -17.92
CA GLY A 418 -14.91 -25.69 -18.62
C GLY A 418 -13.79 -26.34 -17.78
N GLY A 419 -13.84 -26.24 -16.45
CA GLY A 419 -12.81 -26.78 -15.55
C GLY A 419 -11.69 -25.78 -15.23
N GLU A 420 -11.77 -24.54 -15.72
CA GLU A 420 -10.74 -23.50 -15.55
C GLU A 420 -11.28 -22.26 -14.86
N TYR A 421 -10.39 -21.59 -14.11
CA TYR A 421 -10.65 -20.29 -13.52
C TYR A 421 -10.18 -19.18 -14.46
N GLN A 422 -11.07 -18.26 -14.79
CA GLN A 422 -10.79 -17.10 -15.63
C GLN A 422 -10.99 -15.81 -14.82
N LEU A 423 -9.98 -14.96 -14.77
CA LEU A 423 -10.07 -13.67 -14.08
C LEU A 423 -11.24 -12.85 -14.66
N SER A 424 -12.00 -12.23 -13.78
CA SER A 424 -13.19 -11.47 -14.12
C SER A 424 -13.30 -10.19 -13.26
N SER A 425 -14.47 -9.59 -13.21
CA SER A 425 -14.73 -8.40 -12.41
C SER A 425 -16.12 -8.43 -11.78
N LEU A 426 -16.29 -7.68 -10.67
CA LEU A 426 -17.59 -7.51 -10.02
C LEU A 426 -18.66 -6.99 -11.00
N ALA A 427 -18.31 -6.04 -11.86
CA ALA A 427 -19.24 -5.47 -12.84
C ALA A 427 -19.78 -6.52 -13.81
N ARG A 428 -18.95 -7.48 -14.23
CA ARG A 428 -19.37 -8.54 -15.14
C ARG A 428 -20.32 -9.55 -14.47
N ILE A 429 -20.03 -9.93 -13.24
CA ILE A 429 -20.82 -10.96 -12.54
C ILE A 429 -22.11 -10.40 -11.92
N SER A 430 -22.16 -9.12 -11.58
CA SER A 430 -23.34 -8.47 -11.00
C SER A 430 -24.54 -8.38 -11.98
N GLY A 431 -24.28 -8.37 -13.28
CA GLY A 431 -25.31 -8.28 -14.34
C GLY A 431 -25.65 -9.61 -15.03
N GLY A 432 -25.03 -10.72 -14.64
CA GLY A 432 -25.19 -12.02 -15.28
C GLY A 432 -25.96 -13.04 -14.42
N ASN A 433 -26.43 -14.10 -15.08
CA ASN A 433 -27.09 -15.25 -14.40
C ASN A 433 -26.04 -16.22 -13.87
N TYR A 434 -25.25 -15.81 -12.89
CA TYR A 434 -24.24 -16.63 -12.28
C TYR A 434 -24.69 -17.16 -10.90
N SER A 435 -24.32 -18.38 -10.58
CA SER A 435 -24.31 -18.87 -9.21
C SER A 435 -23.04 -18.35 -8.52
N LEU A 436 -23.18 -17.56 -7.44
CA LEU A 436 -22.08 -16.87 -6.80
C LEU A 436 -21.67 -17.60 -5.50
N THR A 437 -20.37 -17.76 -5.30
CA THR A 437 -19.79 -18.22 -4.04
C THR A 437 -18.70 -17.27 -3.63
N GLY A 438 -18.82 -16.73 -2.40
CA GLY A 438 -17.81 -15.91 -1.75
C GLY A 438 -16.87 -16.76 -0.89
N TRP A 439 -15.59 -16.43 -0.91
CA TRP A 439 -14.56 -17.14 -0.17
C TRP A 439 -13.83 -16.19 0.75
N TYR A 440 -13.66 -16.57 2.01
CA TYR A 440 -13.11 -15.73 3.07
C TYR A 440 -12.00 -16.43 3.85
N ASP A 441 -11.07 -15.62 4.38
CA ASP A 441 -9.91 -16.07 5.16
C ASP A 441 -10.27 -16.38 6.62
N LYS A 442 -11.04 -15.52 7.25
CA LYS A 442 -11.50 -15.63 8.64
C LYS A 442 -12.83 -14.88 8.79
N ASP A 443 -13.55 -15.14 9.88
CA ASP A 443 -14.81 -14.46 10.14
C ASP A 443 -14.64 -12.95 10.28
N GLU A 444 -15.68 -12.16 9.93
CA GLU A 444 -15.64 -10.69 10.04
C GLU A 444 -15.38 -10.23 11.47
N SER A 445 -15.87 -10.97 12.47
CA SER A 445 -15.58 -10.70 13.88
C SER A 445 -14.11 -10.92 14.27
N ALA A 446 -13.34 -11.57 13.43
CA ALA A 446 -11.88 -11.73 13.54
C ALA A 446 -11.11 -10.86 12.54
N GLY A 447 -11.78 -9.91 11.88
CA GLY A 447 -11.18 -8.98 10.92
C GLY A 447 -11.21 -9.45 9.47
N GLY A 448 -11.78 -10.63 9.17
CA GLY A 448 -11.87 -11.18 7.81
C GLY A 448 -12.87 -10.46 6.93
N ARG A 449 -12.78 -10.72 5.61
CA ARG A 449 -13.70 -10.25 4.56
C ARG A 449 -13.83 -11.32 3.47
N ILE A 450 -14.79 -11.19 2.59
CA ILE A 450 -14.80 -12.00 1.36
C ILE A 450 -13.64 -11.56 0.48
N ARG A 451 -12.74 -12.49 0.17
CA ARG A 451 -11.47 -12.27 -0.55
C ARG A 451 -11.54 -12.65 -2.02
N VAL A 452 -12.27 -13.74 -2.29
CA VAL A 452 -12.42 -14.27 -3.65
C VAL A 452 -13.89 -14.54 -3.91
N ILE A 453 -14.36 -14.22 -5.11
CA ILE A 453 -15.70 -14.60 -5.58
C ILE A 453 -15.54 -15.51 -6.79
N ILE A 454 -16.19 -16.66 -6.74
CA ILE A 454 -16.32 -17.58 -7.89
C ILE A 454 -17.73 -17.49 -8.43
N ALA A 455 -17.85 -17.18 -9.71
CA ALA A 455 -19.08 -17.20 -10.50
C ALA A 455 -19.11 -18.44 -11.40
N ARG A 456 -20.24 -19.16 -11.42
CA ARG A 456 -20.47 -20.36 -12.22
C ARG A 456 -21.75 -20.29 -13.01
#